data_e05ef087a7957007dcfca355d49acaa0
#
_entry.id   e05ef087a7957007dcfca355d49acaa0
#
_cell.length_a   1.000
_cell.length_b   1.000
_cell.length_c   1.000
_cell.angle_alpha   90.00
_cell.angle_beta   90.00
_cell.angle_gamma   90.00
#
_symmetry.space_group_name_H-M   'P 1'
#
loop_
_entity.id
_entity.type
_entity.pdbx_description
1 polymer ?
#
loop_
_entity_poly.entity_id
_entity_poly.type
_entity_poly.pdbx_seq_one_letter_code
_entity_poly.pdbx_strand_id
1 'polypeptide(L)'
;MQTYSLVFFGSQINSAELLELLVKDNRFKVVAVVTQPDRPVGRKKILTATPVSKVAKKYGVDLFKPERAEKKNLLKNPEELYKKLDKYSFDFILTYEYGQLLTEEVLNLAKFGGVNIHFSLLPSYRGAAPLPWQILNGEKETGITFSKMGTDFDNGELLYQEMQDIQAGDTTVELHKKLSQRVLDISVSVLLNFLEGKLKKVKSSYPESYCPRMTRKDGFIEYLKFKQALEGKLDLAIKIERMLRAFNPWPGVFTMVKNKRLKILEGKLIGDKFIPTKVQWEGRNIQTWEGKV
;
A
#
# COMPACT_ATOMS: atom_id res chain seq x y z
N MET A 1 4.29 -25.04 23.27
CA MET A 1 3.91 -23.66 22.91
C MET A 1 2.55 -23.67 22.22
N GLN A 2 1.71 -22.71 22.51
CA GLN A 2 0.41 -22.58 21.84
C GLN A 2 0.65 -22.15 20.37
N THR A 3 0.02 -22.85 19.43
CA THR A 3 0.04 -22.50 18.01
C THR A 3 -1.29 -21.84 17.64
N TYR A 4 -1.24 -20.70 16.98
CA TYR A 4 -2.41 -19.97 16.52
C TYR A 4 -2.62 -20.17 15.02
N SER A 5 -3.87 -20.46 14.65
CA SER A 5 -4.25 -20.68 13.26
C SER A 5 -4.78 -19.39 12.61
N LEU A 6 -4.46 -19.15 11.34
CA LEU A 6 -4.91 -17.97 10.63
C LEU A 6 -5.26 -18.21 9.17
N VAL A 7 -6.12 -17.33 8.66
CA VAL A 7 -6.31 -17.11 7.23
C VAL A 7 -5.59 -15.81 6.85
N PHE A 8 -4.71 -15.89 5.84
CA PHE A 8 -3.93 -14.76 5.38
C PHE A 8 -4.50 -14.14 4.12
N PHE A 9 -4.67 -12.82 4.10
CA PHE A 9 -5.12 -12.05 2.94
C PHE A 9 -4.01 -11.08 2.49
N GLY A 10 -3.58 -11.20 1.24
CA GLY A 10 -2.55 -10.34 0.68
C GLY A 10 -2.35 -10.57 -0.80
N SER A 11 -1.62 -9.67 -1.48
CA SER A 11 -1.41 -9.81 -2.92
C SER A 11 -0.03 -9.34 -3.40
N GLN A 12 0.59 -8.41 -2.70
CA GLN A 12 1.85 -7.77 -3.09
C GLN A 12 3.08 -8.56 -2.64
N ILE A 13 4.26 -8.09 -3.04
CA ILE A 13 5.53 -8.77 -2.71
C ILE A 13 5.78 -8.80 -1.20
N ASN A 14 5.51 -7.68 -0.51
CA ASN A 14 5.75 -7.61 0.94
C ASN A 14 4.75 -8.46 1.73
N SER A 15 3.50 -8.57 1.22
CA SER A 15 2.53 -9.53 1.77
C SER A 15 3.03 -10.98 1.62
N ALA A 16 3.70 -11.30 0.52
CA ALA A 16 4.27 -12.62 0.29
C ALA A 16 5.44 -12.91 1.25
N GLU A 17 6.28 -11.90 1.52
CA GLU A 17 7.38 -12.01 2.48
C GLU A 17 6.86 -12.23 3.91
N LEU A 18 5.81 -11.51 4.32
CA LEU A 18 5.17 -11.72 5.61
C LEU A 18 4.49 -13.09 5.69
N LEU A 19 3.80 -13.54 4.65
CA LEU A 19 3.23 -14.87 4.57
C LEU A 19 4.32 -15.95 4.76
N GLU A 20 5.44 -15.81 4.05
CA GLU A 20 6.55 -16.77 4.16
C GLU A 20 7.17 -16.79 5.56
N LEU A 21 7.27 -15.64 6.23
CA LEU A 21 7.70 -15.53 7.63
C LEU A 21 6.75 -16.33 8.53
N LEU A 22 5.44 -16.12 8.41
CA LEU A 22 4.44 -16.75 9.28
C LEU A 22 4.32 -18.27 9.03
N VAL A 23 4.45 -18.73 7.79
CA VAL A 23 4.42 -20.17 7.47
C VAL A 23 5.64 -20.90 8.05
N LYS A 24 6.79 -20.23 8.17
CA LYS A 24 8.00 -20.81 8.75
C LYS A 24 8.03 -20.75 10.29
N ASP A 25 7.20 -19.94 10.90
CA ASP A 25 7.15 -19.78 12.36
C ASP A 25 6.19 -20.81 12.97
N ASN A 26 6.70 -21.72 13.80
CA ASN A 26 5.94 -22.82 14.41
C ASN A 26 4.83 -22.36 15.39
N ARG A 27 4.81 -21.08 15.74
CA ARG A 27 3.76 -20.47 16.57
C ARG A 27 2.50 -20.13 15.76
N PHE A 28 2.58 -20.18 14.42
CA PHE A 28 1.47 -19.93 13.52
C PHE A 28 1.19 -21.11 12.60
N LYS A 29 -0.09 -21.33 12.31
CA LYS A 29 -0.56 -22.28 11.30
C LYS A 29 -1.41 -21.53 10.28
N VAL A 30 -0.85 -21.23 9.12
CA VAL A 30 -1.64 -20.65 8.01
C VAL A 30 -2.50 -21.74 7.39
N VAL A 31 -3.81 -21.70 7.64
CA VAL A 31 -4.75 -22.74 7.16
C VAL A 31 -5.26 -22.47 5.76
N ALA A 32 -5.33 -21.19 5.37
CA ALA A 32 -5.70 -20.78 4.02
C ALA A 32 -5.12 -19.42 3.67
N VAL A 33 -4.95 -19.18 2.38
CA VAL A 33 -4.48 -17.92 1.81
C VAL A 33 -5.50 -17.41 0.81
N VAL A 34 -5.83 -16.12 0.91
CA VAL A 34 -6.70 -15.42 -0.03
C VAL A 34 -5.91 -14.33 -0.72
N THR A 35 -5.92 -14.31 -2.05
CA THR A 35 -5.21 -13.32 -2.85
C THR A 35 -6.05 -12.85 -4.03
N GLN A 36 -5.67 -11.74 -4.64
CA GLN A 36 -6.35 -11.28 -5.85
C GLN A 36 -6.13 -12.26 -7.02
N PRO A 37 -7.06 -12.32 -7.99
CA PRO A 37 -6.90 -13.13 -9.18
C PRO A 37 -5.65 -12.76 -9.98
N ASP A 38 -5.14 -13.73 -10.74
CA ASP A 38 -4.04 -13.53 -11.67
C ASP A 38 -4.43 -12.46 -12.70
N ARG A 39 -3.48 -11.60 -13.07
CA ARG A 39 -3.74 -10.48 -13.99
C ARG A 39 -2.71 -10.42 -15.11
N PRO A 40 -3.11 -9.94 -16.29
CA PRO A 40 -2.17 -9.64 -17.37
C PRO A 40 -1.18 -8.54 -16.94
N VAL A 41 0.13 -8.82 -17.02
CA VAL A 41 1.21 -7.91 -16.63
C VAL A 41 2.12 -7.62 -17.83
N GLY A 42 2.65 -6.41 -17.88
CA GLY A 42 3.58 -5.94 -18.91
C GLY A 42 2.94 -5.71 -20.27
N ARG A 43 3.77 -5.33 -21.26
CA ARG A 43 3.32 -5.02 -22.63
C ARG A 43 2.73 -6.25 -23.33
N LYS A 44 3.24 -7.44 -23.04
CA LYS A 44 2.79 -8.73 -23.62
C LYS A 44 1.54 -9.29 -22.94
N LYS A 45 0.98 -8.60 -21.93
CA LYS A 45 -0.23 -9.02 -21.17
C LYS A 45 -0.16 -10.48 -20.68
N ILE A 46 1.00 -10.93 -20.22
CA ILE A 46 1.18 -12.29 -19.70
C ILE A 46 0.41 -12.42 -18.38
N LEU A 47 -0.48 -13.41 -18.30
CA LEU A 47 -1.22 -13.73 -17.09
C LEU A 47 -0.25 -14.13 -15.98
N THR A 48 -0.19 -13.32 -14.93
CA THR A 48 0.82 -13.44 -13.87
C THR A 48 0.14 -13.64 -12.52
N ALA A 49 0.58 -14.69 -11.82
CA ALA A 49 0.13 -14.97 -10.46
C ALA A 49 0.68 -13.94 -9.47
N THR A 50 -0.10 -13.62 -8.43
CA THR A 50 0.36 -12.73 -7.36
C THR A 50 1.56 -13.34 -6.64
N PRO A 51 2.47 -12.52 -6.06
CA PRO A 51 3.55 -13.02 -5.22
C PRO A 51 3.05 -13.93 -4.09
N VAL A 52 1.97 -13.56 -3.43
CA VAL A 52 1.32 -14.36 -2.36
C VAL A 52 0.86 -15.73 -2.86
N SER A 53 0.29 -15.78 -4.08
CA SER A 53 -0.11 -17.05 -4.71
C SER A 53 1.08 -18.01 -4.90
N LYS A 54 2.26 -17.48 -5.23
CA LYS A 54 3.48 -18.28 -5.40
C LYS A 54 3.95 -18.89 -4.07
N VAL A 55 3.91 -18.09 -2.99
CA VAL A 55 4.28 -18.57 -1.65
C VAL A 55 3.29 -19.62 -1.16
N ALA A 56 1.98 -19.39 -1.27
CA ALA A 56 0.97 -20.36 -0.87
C ALA A 56 1.17 -21.72 -1.57
N LYS A 57 1.41 -21.70 -2.88
CA LYS A 57 1.71 -22.93 -3.65
C LYS A 57 3.02 -23.59 -3.23
N LYS A 58 4.07 -22.81 -2.94
CA LYS A 58 5.38 -23.33 -2.48
C LYS A 58 5.27 -24.12 -1.18
N TYR A 59 4.39 -23.67 -0.28
CA TYR A 59 4.22 -24.28 1.03
C TYR A 59 2.98 -25.20 1.14
N GLY A 60 2.27 -25.45 0.03
CA GLY A 60 1.11 -26.34 -0.01
C GLY A 60 -0.08 -25.84 0.82
N VAL A 61 -0.22 -24.51 0.99
CA VAL A 61 -1.33 -23.90 1.70
C VAL A 61 -2.50 -23.71 0.74
N ASP A 62 -3.72 -23.99 1.20
CA ASP A 62 -4.95 -23.80 0.42
C ASP A 62 -5.08 -22.34 -0.04
N LEU A 63 -5.40 -22.17 -1.33
CA LEU A 63 -5.35 -20.86 -2.00
C LEU A 63 -6.68 -20.51 -2.65
N PHE A 64 -7.24 -19.36 -2.29
CA PHE A 64 -8.46 -18.80 -2.87
C PHE A 64 -8.19 -17.47 -3.59
N LYS A 65 -8.84 -17.29 -4.75
CA LYS A 65 -8.69 -16.11 -5.60
C LYS A 65 -10.07 -15.53 -5.96
N PRO A 66 -10.79 -14.96 -5.00
CA PRO A 66 -12.11 -14.40 -5.28
C PRO A 66 -12.04 -13.23 -6.25
N GLU A 67 -13.01 -13.16 -7.16
CA GLU A 67 -13.12 -12.05 -8.08
C GLU A 67 -13.55 -10.77 -7.36
N ARG A 68 -13.09 -9.63 -7.91
CA ARG A 68 -13.47 -8.30 -7.44
C ARG A 68 -14.76 -7.86 -8.12
N ALA A 69 -15.65 -7.20 -7.37
CA ALA A 69 -16.79 -6.51 -7.97
C ALA A 69 -16.34 -5.34 -8.85
N GLU A 70 -17.10 -5.03 -9.90
CA GLU A 70 -16.78 -3.94 -10.81
C GLU A 70 -16.77 -2.57 -10.11
N LYS A 71 -17.74 -2.35 -9.22
CA LYS A 71 -17.86 -1.11 -8.43
C LYS A 71 -17.45 -1.36 -6.99
N LYS A 72 -16.61 -0.45 -6.45
CA LYS A 72 -16.02 -0.49 -5.09
C LYS A 72 -14.98 -1.60 -4.89
N ASN A 73 -14.21 -1.50 -3.82
CA ASN A 73 -13.21 -2.53 -3.44
C ASN A 73 -13.88 -3.70 -2.71
N LEU A 74 -14.95 -4.25 -3.29
CA LEU A 74 -15.73 -5.34 -2.73
C LEU A 74 -15.44 -6.64 -3.48
N LEU A 75 -15.67 -7.75 -2.82
CA LEU A 75 -15.73 -9.07 -3.44
C LEU A 75 -16.96 -9.19 -4.32
N LYS A 76 -16.83 -9.86 -5.47
CA LYS A 76 -17.98 -10.08 -6.38
C LYS A 76 -19.00 -11.05 -5.77
N ASN A 77 -18.52 -12.13 -5.17
CA ASN A 77 -19.33 -13.18 -4.54
C ASN A 77 -18.77 -13.45 -3.12
N PRO A 78 -19.03 -12.59 -2.13
CA PRO A 78 -18.50 -12.77 -0.79
C PRO A 78 -18.99 -14.06 -0.11
N GLU A 79 -20.21 -14.49 -0.41
CA GLU A 79 -20.80 -15.74 0.09
C GLU A 79 -20.04 -17.01 -0.34
N GLU A 80 -19.46 -16.99 -1.55
CA GLU A 80 -18.64 -18.11 -2.03
C GLU A 80 -17.34 -18.21 -1.21
N LEU A 81 -16.72 -17.07 -0.91
CA LEU A 81 -15.53 -17.02 -0.06
C LEU A 81 -15.87 -17.49 1.35
N TYR A 82 -16.98 -17.00 1.93
CA TYR A 82 -17.47 -17.45 3.24
C TYR A 82 -17.58 -18.97 3.29
N LYS A 83 -18.32 -19.61 2.38
CA LYS A 83 -18.52 -21.07 2.31
C LYS A 83 -17.20 -21.84 2.17
N LYS A 84 -16.19 -21.25 1.51
CA LYS A 84 -14.86 -21.86 1.39
C LYS A 84 -14.07 -21.77 2.69
N LEU A 85 -14.19 -20.67 3.42
CA LEU A 85 -13.46 -20.43 4.67
C LEU A 85 -14.12 -21.07 5.89
N ASP A 86 -15.45 -21.20 5.90
CA ASP A 86 -16.25 -21.83 6.99
C ASP A 86 -15.85 -23.30 7.27
N LYS A 87 -15.15 -23.93 6.34
CA LYS A 87 -14.61 -25.29 6.50
C LYS A 87 -13.40 -25.37 7.42
N TYR A 88 -12.79 -24.23 7.74
CA TYR A 88 -11.60 -24.16 8.58
C TYR A 88 -11.96 -23.59 9.95
N SER A 89 -11.36 -24.17 10.98
CA SER A 89 -11.32 -23.52 12.29
C SER A 89 -10.03 -22.72 12.39
N PHE A 90 -10.12 -21.42 12.65
CA PHE A 90 -8.97 -20.56 12.78
C PHE A 90 -9.19 -19.44 13.79
N ASP A 91 -8.08 -18.96 14.35
CA ASP A 91 -8.10 -18.00 15.45
C ASP A 91 -8.29 -16.57 14.96
N PHE A 92 -7.64 -16.17 13.88
CA PHE A 92 -7.72 -14.80 13.37
C PHE A 92 -7.52 -14.71 11.85
N ILE A 93 -7.90 -13.56 11.29
CA ILE A 93 -7.59 -13.16 9.92
C ILE A 93 -6.48 -12.12 9.97
N LEU A 94 -5.50 -12.22 9.08
CA LEU A 94 -4.49 -11.19 8.87
C LEU A 94 -4.58 -10.65 7.46
N THR A 95 -4.73 -9.33 7.32
CA THR A 95 -4.69 -8.66 6.02
C THR A 95 -3.47 -7.75 5.92
N TYR A 96 -2.77 -7.85 4.80
CA TYR A 96 -1.66 -6.96 4.46
C TYR A 96 -1.62 -6.74 2.95
N GLU A 97 -1.85 -5.50 2.51
CA GLU A 97 -1.90 -5.12 1.08
C GLU A 97 -2.83 -5.99 0.22
N TYR A 98 -4.01 -6.30 0.73
CA TYR A 98 -5.03 -7.06 -0.01
C TYR A 98 -5.89 -6.17 -0.90
N GLY A 99 -6.33 -5.02 -0.38
CA GLY A 99 -7.03 -3.96 -1.13
C GLY A 99 -8.49 -4.25 -1.48
N GLN A 100 -9.16 -5.15 -0.74
CA GLN A 100 -10.59 -5.40 -0.80
C GLN A 100 -11.16 -5.46 0.62
N LEU A 101 -12.43 -5.03 0.78
CA LEU A 101 -13.15 -5.15 2.04
C LEU A 101 -13.60 -6.60 2.25
N LEU A 102 -13.53 -7.06 3.48
CA LEU A 102 -14.13 -8.31 3.91
C LEU A 102 -15.51 -8.01 4.51
N THR A 103 -16.45 -8.93 4.33
CA THR A 103 -17.77 -8.83 4.95
C THR A 103 -17.69 -9.21 6.42
N GLU A 104 -18.68 -8.77 7.18
CA GLU A 104 -18.77 -9.08 8.61
C GLU A 104 -18.86 -10.59 8.85
N GLU A 105 -19.59 -11.31 7.98
CA GLU A 105 -19.71 -12.76 8.07
C GLU A 105 -18.35 -13.46 7.95
N VAL A 106 -17.49 -13.00 7.02
CA VAL A 106 -16.13 -13.54 6.86
C VAL A 106 -15.27 -13.22 8.08
N LEU A 107 -15.36 -12.00 8.63
CA LEU A 107 -14.61 -11.61 9.82
C LEU A 107 -15.03 -12.41 11.06
N ASN A 108 -16.31 -12.71 11.19
CA ASN A 108 -16.88 -13.44 12.31
C ASN A 108 -16.56 -14.96 12.30
N LEU A 109 -15.99 -15.49 11.21
CA LEU A 109 -15.44 -16.86 11.19
C LEU A 109 -14.23 -17.01 12.12
N ALA A 110 -13.52 -15.94 12.39
CA ALA A 110 -12.31 -15.93 13.20
C ALA A 110 -12.63 -15.62 14.67
N LYS A 111 -12.10 -16.42 15.59
CA LYS A 111 -12.30 -16.25 17.04
C LYS A 111 -11.92 -14.83 17.54
N PHE A 112 -10.81 -14.27 17.04
CA PHE A 112 -10.31 -12.95 17.40
C PHE A 112 -10.63 -11.87 16.35
N GLY A 113 -11.39 -12.23 15.28
CA GLY A 113 -11.68 -11.33 14.16
C GLY A 113 -10.49 -11.13 13.23
N GLY A 114 -10.45 -9.97 12.55
CA GLY A 114 -9.40 -9.64 11.59
C GLY A 114 -8.45 -8.56 12.10
N VAL A 115 -7.18 -8.67 11.71
CA VAL A 115 -6.13 -7.66 11.91
C VAL A 115 -5.67 -7.16 10.54
N ASN A 116 -5.58 -5.84 10.38
CA ASN A 116 -5.03 -5.20 9.19
C ASN A 116 -3.73 -4.46 9.52
N ILE A 117 -2.77 -4.52 8.60
CA ILE A 117 -1.52 -3.74 8.67
C ILE A 117 -1.61 -2.59 7.68
N HIS A 118 -1.47 -1.35 8.19
CA HIS A 118 -1.64 -0.13 7.41
C HIS A 118 -0.45 0.82 7.58
N PHE A 119 -0.04 1.48 6.49
CA PHE A 119 1.13 2.37 6.46
C PHE A 119 0.75 3.83 6.71
N SER A 120 0.17 4.10 7.84
CA SER A 120 0.00 5.44 8.40
C SER A 120 -0.18 5.38 9.90
N LEU A 121 -0.13 6.54 10.54
CA LEU A 121 -0.52 6.72 11.93
C LEU A 121 -2.05 6.93 11.99
N LEU A 122 -2.81 5.83 11.93
CA LEU A 122 -4.28 5.87 11.97
C LEU A 122 -4.79 6.66 13.20
N PRO A 123 -5.90 7.41 13.05
CA PRO A 123 -6.85 7.48 11.95
C PRO A 123 -6.45 8.40 10.77
N SER A 124 -5.23 8.93 10.75
CA SER A 124 -4.76 9.69 9.59
C SER A 124 -4.49 8.79 8.39
N TYR A 125 -4.81 9.29 7.19
CA TYR A 125 -4.55 8.61 5.92
C TYR A 125 -5.17 7.21 5.81
N ARG A 126 -6.41 7.05 6.26
CA ARG A 126 -7.23 5.86 5.99
C ARG A 126 -7.38 5.67 4.48
N GLY A 127 -7.39 4.44 3.98
CA GLY A 127 -7.71 4.15 2.58
C GLY A 127 -6.56 3.58 1.76
N ALA A 128 -6.57 3.81 0.44
CA ALA A 128 -5.90 2.93 -0.52
C ALA A 128 -4.43 3.26 -0.81
N ALA A 129 -3.94 4.46 -0.50
CA ALA A 129 -2.62 4.90 -0.93
C ALA A 129 -1.96 5.86 0.09
N PRO A 130 -1.76 5.45 1.36
CA PRO A 130 -1.30 6.36 2.41
C PRO A 130 0.06 7.00 2.10
N LEU A 131 1.08 6.23 1.75
CA LEU A 131 2.44 6.73 1.60
C LEU A 131 2.61 7.82 0.53
N PRO A 132 2.08 7.66 -0.72
CA PRO A 132 2.17 8.72 -1.70
C PRO A 132 1.51 10.03 -1.26
N TRP A 133 0.34 9.95 -0.62
CA TRP A 133 -0.37 11.14 -0.15
C TRP A 133 0.36 11.82 1.01
N GLN A 134 0.96 11.08 1.92
CA GLN A 134 1.78 11.64 3.00
C GLN A 134 2.99 12.40 2.46
N ILE A 135 3.73 11.81 1.49
CA ILE A 135 4.86 12.48 0.84
C ILE A 135 4.41 13.74 0.08
N LEU A 136 3.32 13.64 -0.69
CA LEU A 136 2.78 14.78 -1.44
C LEU A 136 2.38 15.94 -0.53
N ASN A 137 1.76 15.64 0.60
CA ASN A 137 1.34 16.63 1.60
C ASN A 137 2.52 17.19 2.41
N GLY A 138 3.70 16.54 2.32
CA GLY A 138 4.93 16.96 2.99
C GLY A 138 4.96 16.63 4.47
N GLU A 139 4.29 15.55 4.83
CA GLU A 139 4.37 15.01 6.19
C GLU A 139 5.82 14.74 6.57
N LYS A 140 6.11 14.88 7.84
CA LYS A 140 7.45 14.64 8.41
C LYS A 140 7.56 13.25 9.04
N GLU A 141 6.42 12.65 9.32
CA GLU A 141 6.31 11.34 9.94
C GLU A 141 5.21 10.51 9.27
N THR A 142 5.35 9.22 9.37
CA THR A 142 4.41 8.17 8.98
C THR A 142 4.44 7.09 10.06
N GLY A 143 3.89 5.93 9.78
CA GLY A 143 4.02 4.81 10.70
C GLY A 143 3.40 3.54 10.19
N ILE A 144 3.45 2.55 11.06
CA ILE A 144 2.80 1.25 10.89
C ILE A 144 1.72 1.16 11.94
N THR A 145 0.49 0.89 11.51
CA THR A 145 -0.62 0.61 12.42
C THR A 145 -1.14 -0.80 12.19
N PHE A 146 -1.19 -1.61 13.23
CA PHE A 146 -2.00 -2.81 13.29
C PHE A 146 -3.35 -2.42 13.89
N SER A 147 -4.42 -2.65 13.16
CA SER A 147 -5.78 -2.33 13.60
C SER A 147 -6.69 -3.53 13.48
N LYS A 148 -7.68 -3.61 14.35
CA LYS A 148 -8.77 -4.57 14.23
C LYS A 148 -9.60 -4.22 13.00
N MET A 149 -9.98 -5.20 12.21
CA MET A 149 -10.82 -4.95 11.04
C MET A 149 -12.27 -4.73 11.44
N GLY A 150 -12.91 -3.80 10.76
CA GLY A 150 -14.35 -3.57 10.79
C GLY A 150 -14.92 -3.65 9.37
N THR A 151 -16.15 -3.20 9.22
CA THR A 151 -16.88 -3.17 7.93
C THR A 151 -16.42 -2.04 7.00
N ASP A 152 -15.71 -1.05 7.53
CA ASP A 152 -15.15 0.08 6.78
C ASP A 152 -13.63 -0.01 6.70
N PHE A 153 -13.05 0.65 5.67
CA PHE A 153 -11.60 0.70 5.52
C PHE A 153 -10.94 1.45 6.68
N ASP A 154 -9.98 0.77 7.33
CA ASP A 154 -9.05 1.33 8.30
C ASP A 154 -9.72 2.11 9.44
N ASN A 155 -10.94 1.69 9.86
CA ASN A 155 -11.75 2.34 10.90
C ASN A 155 -11.89 1.49 12.18
N GLY A 156 -11.05 0.51 12.38
CA GLY A 156 -11.12 -0.36 13.54
C GLY A 156 -10.30 0.12 14.75
N GLU A 157 -10.42 -0.62 15.84
CA GLU A 157 -9.64 -0.39 17.05
C GLU A 157 -8.14 -0.51 16.76
N LEU A 158 -7.33 0.42 17.27
CA LEU A 158 -5.88 0.42 17.09
C LEU A 158 -5.25 -0.57 18.10
N LEU A 159 -4.56 -1.58 17.57
CA LEU A 159 -3.91 -2.62 18.36
C LEU A 159 -2.45 -2.28 18.66
N TYR A 160 -1.75 -1.75 17.68
CA TYR A 160 -0.36 -1.33 17.80
C TYR A 160 -0.07 -0.22 16.80
N GLN A 161 0.77 0.72 17.20
CA GLN A 161 1.20 1.81 16.33
C GLN A 161 2.66 2.15 16.59
N GLU A 162 3.43 2.31 15.52
CA GLU A 162 4.83 2.72 15.57
C GLU A 162 5.08 3.83 14.56
N MET A 163 5.71 4.89 15.02
CA MET A 163 6.04 6.06 14.20
C MET A 163 7.37 5.84 13.47
N GLN A 164 7.48 6.40 12.27
CA GLN A 164 8.66 6.42 11.42
C GLN A 164 8.81 7.80 10.77
N ASP A 165 9.99 8.41 10.87
CA ASP A 165 10.29 9.66 10.18
C ASP A 165 10.31 9.49 8.66
N ILE A 166 9.79 10.49 7.96
CA ILE A 166 9.93 10.65 6.50
C ILE A 166 11.12 11.58 6.25
N GLN A 167 12.20 11.03 5.72
CA GLN A 167 13.39 11.82 5.38
C GLN A 167 13.17 12.68 4.14
N ALA A 168 13.87 13.79 4.04
CA ALA A 168 13.68 14.80 2.97
C ALA A 168 13.79 14.22 1.54
N GLY A 169 14.56 13.16 1.33
CA GLY A 169 14.73 12.51 0.03
C GLY A 169 13.88 11.25 -0.18
N ASP A 170 13.11 10.83 0.81
CA ASP A 170 12.36 9.58 0.72
C ASP A 170 11.33 9.62 -0.41
N THR A 171 11.40 8.64 -1.28
CA THR A 171 10.35 8.33 -2.26
C THR A 171 9.35 7.34 -1.68
N THR A 172 8.18 7.23 -2.31
CA THR A 172 7.20 6.20 -1.92
C THR A 172 7.81 4.78 -1.92
N VAL A 173 8.68 4.49 -2.90
CA VAL A 173 9.30 3.16 -3.02
C VAL A 173 10.25 2.87 -1.86
N GLU A 174 11.10 3.86 -1.51
CA GLU A 174 12.06 3.71 -0.41
C GLU A 174 11.36 3.64 0.95
N LEU A 175 10.38 4.53 1.18
CA LEU A 175 9.61 4.54 2.41
C LEU A 175 8.81 3.25 2.59
N HIS A 176 8.19 2.77 1.52
CA HIS A 176 7.47 1.50 1.50
C HIS A 176 8.40 0.31 1.85
N LYS A 177 9.61 0.29 1.28
CA LYS A 177 10.61 -0.74 1.60
C LYS A 177 11.03 -0.69 3.08
N LYS A 178 11.29 0.49 3.63
CA LYS A 178 11.66 0.67 5.06
C LYS A 178 10.56 0.14 5.97
N LEU A 179 9.32 0.58 5.74
CA LEU A 179 8.18 0.16 6.56
C LEU A 179 7.86 -1.33 6.40
N SER A 180 7.97 -1.88 5.19
CA SER A 180 7.75 -3.31 4.96
C SER A 180 8.77 -4.18 5.70
N GLN A 181 10.05 -3.78 5.71
CA GLN A 181 11.05 -4.48 6.50
C GLN A 181 10.70 -4.42 7.99
N ARG A 182 10.29 -3.25 8.48
CA ARG A 182 9.89 -3.11 9.87
C ARG A 182 8.66 -3.95 10.23
N VAL A 183 7.69 -4.09 9.31
CA VAL A 183 6.56 -5.02 9.48
C VAL A 183 7.05 -6.45 9.70
N LEU A 184 8.02 -6.93 8.91
CA LEU A 184 8.58 -8.27 9.10
C LEU A 184 9.22 -8.44 10.49
N ASP A 185 9.93 -7.41 10.96
CA ASP A 185 10.65 -7.46 12.25
C ASP A 185 9.68 -7.54 13.44
N ILE A 186 8.53 -6.85 13.37
CA ILE A 186 7.63 -6.69 14.53
C ILE A 186 6.37 -7.58 14.49
N SER A 187 5.95 -8.05 13.30
CA SER A 187 4.64 -8.69 13.15
C SER A 187 4.43 -9.88 14.07
N VAL A 188 5.42 -10.76 14.20
CA VAL A 188 5.29 -11.94 15.06
C VAL A 188 5.02 -11.55 16.52
N SER A 189 5.78 -10.60 17.05
CA SER A 189 5.61 -10.16 18.44
C SER A 189 4.30 -9.42 18.67
N VAL A 190 3.90 -8.55 17.74
CA VAL A 190 2.64 -7.80 17.82
C VAL A 190 1.44 -8.75 17.76
N LEU A 191 1.44 -9.70 16.81
CA LEU A 191 0.36 -10.67 16.65
C LEU A 191 0.23 -11.59 17.87
N LEU A 192 1.32 -12.09 18.43
CA LEU A 192 1.28 -12.92 19.65
C LEU A 192 0.75 -12.12 20.84
N ASN A 193 1.23 -10.89 21.04
CA ASN A 193 0.73 -10.05 22.11
C ASN A 193 -0.77 -9.71 21.96
N PHE A 194 -1.24 -9.55 20.71
CA PHE A 194 -2.68 -9.40 20.44
C PHE A 194 -3.47 -10.64 20.87
N LEU A 195 -3.05 -11.82 20.40
CA LEU A 195 -3.74 -13.09 20.64
C LEU A 195 -3.74 -13.50 22.13
N GLU A 196 -2.70 -13.09 22.84
CA GLU A 196 -2.55 -13.35 24.28
C GLU A 196 -3.19 -12.25 25.16
N GLY A 197 -3.81 -11.22 24.56
CA GLY A 197 -4.44 -10.11 25.28
C GLY A 197 -3.46 -9.19 26.02
N LYS A 198 -2.20 -9.14 25.60
CA LYS A 198 -1.11 -8.38 26.24
C LYS A 198 -0.95 -6.96 25.67
N LEU A 199 -1.61 -6.63 24.55
CA LEU A 199 -1.53 -5.29 23.98
C LEU A 199 -2.25 -4.28 24.83
N LYS A 200 -1.61 -3.13 25.04
CA LYS A 200 -2.26 -1.98 25.66
C LYS A 200 -3.07 -1.24 24.59
N LYS A 201 -4.24 -0.73 24.97
CA LYS A 201 -5.09 0.07 24.09
C LYS A 201 -4.33 1.30 23.57
N VAL A 202 -4.22 1.43 22.25
CA VAL A 202 -3.60 2.59 21.60
C VAL A 202 -4.61 3.73 21.53
N LYS A 203 -4.23 4.90 22.04
CA LYS A 203 -4.97 6.15 21.81
C LYS A 203 -4.17 7.00 20.85
N SER A 204 -4.69 7.20 19.66
CA SER A 204 -4.08 8.08 18.68
C SER A 204 -4.56 9.51 18.86
N SER A 205 -3.65 10.48 18.76
CA SER A 205 -3.95 11.92 18.73
C SER A 205 -3.95 12.49 17.32
N TYR A 206 -3.68 11.66 16.31
CA TYR A 206 -3.65 12.07 14.91
C TYR A 206 -5.05 12.37 14.37
N PRO A 207 -5.21 13.43 13.55
CA PRO A 207 -6.50 13.78 12.99
C PRO A 207 -6.97 12.73 11.97
N GLU A 208 -8.27 12.49 11.93
CA GLU A 208 -8.85 11.60 10.93
C GLU A 208 -8.72 12.22 9.53
N SER A 209 -8.20 11.43 8.59
CA SER A 209 -8.14 11.80 7.18
C SER A 209 -8.20 10.58 6.27
N TYR A 210 -8.56 10.81 4.98
CA TYR A 210 -8.73 9.76 4.00
C TYR A 210 -7.84 9.99 2.78
N CYS A 211 -7.19 8.92 2.31
CA CYS A 211 -6.36 8.91 1.11
C CYS A 211 -6.97 8.01 0.02
N PRO A 212 -7.48 8.60 -1.08
CA PRO A 212 -8.07 7.83 -2.16
C PRO A 212 -7.00 7.05 -2.93
N ARG A 213 -7.45 6.07 -3.72
CA ARG A 213 -6.58 5.40 -4.69
C ARG A 213 -6.06 6.42 -5.70
N MET A 214 -4.76 6.39 -5.95
CA MET A 214 -4.16 7.22 -6.99
C MET A 214 -4.67 6.87 -8.39
N THR A 215 -4.75 7.87 -9.22
CA THR A 215 -5.12 7.78 -10.64
C THR A 215 -4.04 8.43 -11.51
N ARG A 216 -4.11 8.23 -12.81
CA ARG A 216 -3.19 8.91 -13.74
C ARG A 216 -3.33 10.44 -13.72
N LYS A 217 -4.51 10.95 -13.35
CA LYS A 217 -4.77 12.40 -13.27
C LYS A 217 -3.95 13.06 -12.15
N ASP A 218 -3.67 12.34 -11.08
CA ASP A 218 -2.92 12.88 -9.94
C ASP A 218 -1.47 13.24 -10.31
N GLY A 219 -0.90 12.56 -11.30
CA GLY A 219 0.44 12.88 -11.84
C GLY A 219 0.48 13.99 -12.88
N PHE A 220 -0.67 14.57 -13.25
CA PHE A 220 -0.73 15.64 -14.24
C PHE A 220 -0.44 17.02 -13.62
N ILE A 221 0.41 17.79 -14.31
CA ILE A 221 0.69 19.19 -13.99
C ILE A 221 0.30 20.05 -15.18
N GLU A 222 -0.51 21.07 -14.95
CA GLU A 222 -0.77 22.09 -15.97
C GLU A 222 0.53 22.73 -16.44
N TYR A 223 0.69 22.89 -17.76
CA TYR A 223 1.93 23.41 -18.34
C TYR A 223 2.33 24.78 -17.78
N LEU A 224 1.38 25.68 -17.57
CA LEU A 224 1.66 26.99 -17.01
C LEU A 224 2.22 26.89 -15.58
N LYS A 225 1.66 26.01 -14.74
CA LYS A 225 2.18 25.77 -13.37
C LYS A 225 3.57 25.13 -13.40
N PHE A 226 3.81 24.22 -14.34
CA PHE A 226 5.15 23.64 -14.53
C PHE A 226 6.16 24.72 -14.90
N LYS A 227 5.84 25.59 -15.88
CA LYS A 227 6.67 26.72 -16.28
C LYS A 227 6.96 27.68 -15.12
N GLN A 228 5.94 28.07 -14.36
CA GLN A 228 6.11 28.92 -13.18
C GLN A 228 7.05 28.30 -12.12
N ALA A 229 7.00 26.98 -11.93
CA ALA A 229 7.92 26.28 -11.03
C ALA A 229 9.38 26.33 -11.52
N LEU A 230 9.61 26.28 -12.84
CA LEU A 230 10.95 26.43 -13.44
C LEU A 230 11.48 27.89 -13.28
N GLU A 231 10.56 28.86 -13.26
CA GLU A 231 10.87 30.30 -13.16
C GLU A 231 11.05 30.79 -11.71
N GLY A 232 10.79 29.96 -10.70
CA GLY A 232 11.03 30.28 -9.29
C GLY A 232 9.78 30.49 -8.44
N LYS A 233 8.62 29.98 -8.86
CA LYS A 233 7.46 29.95 -7.99
C LYS A 233 7.60 28.80 -7.00
N LEU A 234 8.11 29.10 -5.81
CA LEU A 234 8.56 28.15 -4.79
C LEU A 234 7.51 27.13 -4.38
N ASP A 235 6.26 27.55 -4.16
CA ASP A 235 5.15 26.64 -3.78
C ASP A 235 4.90 25.57 -4.83
N LEU A 236 4.95 25.95 -6.12
CA LEU A 236 4.82 25.00 -7.23
C LEU A 236 6.07 24.14 -7.39
N ALA A 237 7.25 24.70 -7.19
CA ALA A 237 8.51 23.96 -7.26
C ALA A 237 8.56 22.85 -6.20
N ILE A 238 8.20 23.17 -4.96
CA ILE A 238 8.08 22.20 -3.85
C ILE A 238 7.03 21.13 -4.17
N LYS A 239 5.86 21.55 -4.67
CA LYS A 239 4.79 20.60 -5.01
C LYS A 239 5.23 19.60 -6.08
N ILE A 240 5.92 20.05 -7.12
CA ILE A 240 6.39 19.18 -8.20
C ILE A 240 7.48 18.22 -7.71
N GLU A 241 8.39 18.70 -6.87
CA GLU A 241 9.42 17.87 -6.24
C GLU A 241 8.77 16.75 -5.40
N ARG A 242 7.79 17.09 -4.56
CA ARG A 242 7.03 16.10 -3.78
C ARG A 242 6.25 15.12 -4.67
N MET A 243 5.63 15.59 -5.76
CA MET A 243 4.97 14.73 -6.73
C MET A 243 5.93 13.70 -7.34
N LEU A 244 7.17 14.08 -7.65
CA LEU A 244 8.16 13.13 -8.16
C LEU A 244 8.47 12.03 -7.14
N ARG A 245 8.69 12.37 -5.89
CA ARG A 245 8.94 11.39 -4.83
C ARG A 245 7.72 10.53 -4.53
N ALA A 246 6.53 11.13 -4.57
CA ALA A 246 5.28 10.45 -4.27
C ALA A 246 4.83 9.49 -5.40
N PHE A 247 5.00 9.90 -6.66
CA PHE A 247 4.29 9.31 -7.78
C PHE A 247 5.18 8.55 -8.78
N ASN A 248 6.49 8.56 -8.66
CA ASN A 248 7.34 7.70 -9.48
C ASN A 248 7.50 6.31 -8.83
N PRO A 249 7.43 5.22 -9.62
CA PRO A 249 7.22 5.17 -11.07
C PRO A 249 5.74 5.27 -11.51
N TRP A 250 4.78 5.22 -10.61
CA TRP A 250 3.34 5.27 -10.94
C TRP A 250 2.59 6.18 -9.93
N PRO A 251 1.65 7.01 -10.43
CA PRO A 251 1.19 7.20 -11.81
C PRO A 251 2.19 7.88 -12.74
N GLY A 252 3.32 8.36 -12.20
CA GLY A 252 4.31 9.17 -12.89
C GLY A 252 3.87 10.63 -13.02
N VAL A 253 4.83 11.53 -13.16
CA VAL A 253 4.59 12.97 -13.25
C VAL A 253 4.73 13.43 -14.69
N PHE A 254 3.76 14.21 -15.19
CA PHE A 254 3.80 14.69 -16.58
C PHE A 254 3.04 16.00 -16.78
N THR A 255 3.40 16.69 -17.84
CA THR A 255 2.66 17.84 -18.38
C THR A 255 2.39 17.67 -19.87
N MET A 256 1.55 18.54 -20.43
CA MET A 256 1.28 18.58 -21.87
C MET A 256 1.86 19.85 -22.48
N VAL A 257 2.72 19.71 -23.48
CA VAL A 257 3.36 20.79 -24.21
C VAL A 257 2.99 20.66 -25.69
N LYS A 258 2.27 21.63 -26.24
CA LYS A 258 1.82 21.61 -27.66
C LYS A 258 1.22 20.24 -28.05
N ASN A 259 0.29 19.76 -27.23
CA ASN A 259 -0.41 18.47 -27.40
C ASN A 259 0.47 17.21 -27.31
N LYS A 260 1.75 17.33 -26.91
CA LYS A 260 2.65 16.20 -26.63
C LYS A 260 2.89 16.06 -25.14
N ARG A 261 2.88 14.83 -24.66
CA ARG A 261 3.16 14.54 -23.25
C ARG A 261 4.66 14.60 -22.97
N LEU A 262 5.04 15.41 -21.98
CA LEU A 262 6.36 15.44 -21.39
C LEU A 262 6.28 14.78 -20.00
N LYS A 263 6.88 13.61 -19.83
CA LYS A 263 7.08 12.99 -18.50
C LYS A 263 8.29 13.59 -17.84
N ILE A 264 8.16 13.87 -16.55
CA ILE A 264 9.24 14.31 -15.69
C ILE A 264 9.63 13.12 -14.83
N LEU A 265 10.83 12.60 -15.02
CA LEU A 265 11.28 11.36 -14.37
C LEU A 265 12.12 11.64 -13.13
N GLU A 266 12.99 12.65 -13.23
CA GLU A 266 13.84 13.10 -12.14
C GLU A 266 13.95 14.63 -12.19
N GLY A 267 14.17 15.22 -11.01
CA GLY A 267 14.35 16.65 -10.85
C GLY A 267 14.66 16.99 -9.40
N LYS A 268 15.08 18.21 -9.16
CA LYS A 268 15.45 18.68 -7.82
C LYS A 268 15.03 20.13 -7.61
N LEU A 269 14.85 20.50 -6.37
CA LEU A 269 14.67 21.88 -5.95
C LEU A 269 16.04 22.54 -5.79
N ILE A 270 16.26 23.69 -6.44
CA ILE A 270 17.47 24.50 -6.30
C ILE A 270 17.03 25.95 -6.04
N GLY A 271 17.24 26.41 -4.81
CA GLY A 271 16.68 27.70 -4.37
C GLY A 271 15.14 27.62 -4.42
N ASP A 272 14.54 28.54 -5.16
CA ASP A 272 13.10 28.65 -5.38
C ASP A 272 12.60 27.96 -6.65
N LYS A 273 13.52 27.33 -7.43
CA LYS A 273 13.21 26.72 -8.73
C LYS A 273 13.18 25.20 -8.67
N PHE A 274 12.24 24.62 -9.40
CA PHE A 274 12.29 23.21 -9.72
C PHE A 274 13.10 23.00 -11.01
N ILE A 275 14.14 22.17 -10.95
CA ILE A 275 15.00 21.85 -12.09
C ILE A 275 14.82 20.37 -12.46
N PRO A 276 14.13 20.05 -13.56
CA PRO A 276 14.13 18.69 -14.10
C PRO A 276 15.56 18.26 -14.44
N THR A 277 15.86 16.97 -14.28
CA THR A 277 17.15 16.41 -14.69
C THR A 277 16.98 15.33 -15.75
N LYS A 278 15.93 14.50 -15.64
CA LYS A 278 15.58 13.51 -16.66
C LYS A 278 14.11 13.63 -17.05
N VAL A 279 13.87 13.60 -18.35
CA VAL A 279 12.53 13.70 -18.94
C VAL A 279 12.34 12.70 -20.08
N GLN A 280 11.09 12.49 -20.46
CA GLN A 280 10.75 11.67 -21.61
C GLN A 280 9.59 12.28 -22.40
N TRP A 281 9.85 12.70 -23.62
CA TRP A 281 8.81 13.08 -24.56
C TRP A 281 8.04 11.87 -25.06
N GLU A 282 6.80 12.06 -25.38
CA GLU A 282 5.96 11.05 -26.01
C GLU A 282 6.60 10.52 -27.29
N GLY A 283 6.73 9.18 -27.39
CA GLY A 283 7.37 8.50 -28.54
C GLY A 283 8.89 8.64 -28.61
N ARG A 284 9.57 9.18 -27.59
CA ARG A 284 11.03 9.32 -27.55
C ARG A 284 11.66 8.56 -26.39
N ASN A 285 12.96 8.36 -26.45
CA ASN A 285 13.76 7.82 -25.36
C ASN A 285 13.89 8.84 -24.22
N ILE A 286 14.29 8.35 -23.03
CA ILE A 286 14.64 9.18 -21.89
C ILE A 286 15.84 10.04 -22.28
N GLN A 287 15.82 11.30 -21.91
CA GLN A 287 16.87 12.26 -22.16
C GLN A 287 17.12 13.19 -20.97
N THR A 288 18.31 13.77 -20.91
CA THR A 288 18.64 14.83 -19.98
C THR A 288 17.82 16.09 -20.32
N TRP A 289 17.43 16.84 -19.30
CA TRP A 289 16.74 18.11 -19.49
C TRP A 289 17.70 19.20 -19.98
N GLU A 290 17.38 19.85 -21.09
CA GLU A 290 18.21 20.90 -21.72
C GLU A 290 17.68 22.33 -21.47
N GLY A 291 16.72 22.49 -20.55
CA GLY A 291 16.20 23.83 -20.20
C GLY A 291 15.22 24.44 -21.21
N LYS A 292 14.85 23.74 -22.28
CA LYS A 292 13.92 24.23 -23.31
C LYS A 292 12.60 23.47 -23.28
N VAL A 293 11.50 24.22 -23.21
CA VAL A 293 10.13 23.70 -23.36
C VAL A 293 9.43 24.43 -24.51
#